data_631fea136deb5c3efcbae5d50b4ee808
#
_entry.id   631fea136deb5c3efcbae5d50b4ee808
#
_cell.length_a   1.000
_cell.length_b   1.000
_cell.length_c   1.000
_cell.angle_alpha   90.00
_cell.angle_beta   90.00
_cell.angle_gamma   90.00
#
_symmetry.space_group_name_H-M   'P 1'
#
loop_
_entity.id
_entity.type
_entity.pdbx_description
1 polymer ?
#
loop_
_entity_poly.entity_id
_entity_poly.type
_entity_poly.pdbx_seq_one_letter_code
_entity_poly.pdbx_strand_id
1 'polypeptide(L)'
;MNTETHEKIKEIKKSLRLSMNGIVSAHQRRQGLNYKINFGVEIPRLKELASRHEKSTLLAQSLWQDNIRECKLLAIFLYPAEEFDPATAEKWIAECEFTETADHLSRTLLATLPEAPKASLRWATDENEMFRYCGYSTLSNLFTKKAALSADEEKAYFTALKNTLYTPGTSSKPTQNAATISLIKFADDNNEQRARVCEEIKSWKIESGSALHNLVENLLEEVN
;
A
#
# COMPACT_ATOMS: atom_id res chain seq x y z
N MET A 1 -4.86 29.20 3.06
CA MET A 1 -6.00 28.29 2.73
C MET A 1 -7.12 29.16 2.16
N ASN A 2 -7.63 28.84 0.97
CA ASN A 2 -8.72 29.60 0.33
C ASN A 2 -10.02 29.38 1.13
N THR A 3 -10.90 30.38 1.21
CA THR A 3 -12.20 30.33 1.91
C THR A 3 -13.07 29.16 1.43
N GLU A 4 -13.09 28.90 0.12
CA GLU A 4 -13.81 27.78 -0.49
C GLU A 4 -13.33 26.40 0.01
N THR A 5 -12.01 26.17 0.04
CA THR A 5 -11.43 24.93 0.57
C THR A 5 -11.80 24.73 2.03
N HIS A 6 -11.81 25.82 2.82
CA HIS A 6 -12.19 25.75 4.24
C HIS A 6 -13.65 25.33 4.42
N GLU A 7 -14.57 25.87 3.62
CA GLU A 7 -15.98 25.47 3.68
C GLU A 7 -16.19 24.01 3.22
N LYS A 8 -15.50 23.56 2.16
CA LYS A 8 -15.53 22.15 1.72
C LYS A 8 -15.05 21.19 2.85
N ILE A 9 -13.98 21.55 3.55
CA ILE A 9 -13.49 20.75 4.69
C ILE A 9 -14.52 20.68 5.82
N LYS A 10 -15.18 21.78 6.16
CA LYS A 10 -16.25 21.80 7.16
C LYS A 10 -17.43 20.90 6.78
N GLU A 11 -17.84 20.97 5.51
CA GLU A 11 -18.92 20.13 4.96
C GLU A 11 -18.55 18.64 5.05
N ILE A 12 -17.34 18.27 4.59
CA ILE A 12 -16.81 16.90 4.69
C ILE A 12 -16.82 16.43 6.14
N LYS A 13 -16.26 17.21 7.07
CA LYS A 13 -16.22 16.84 8.49
C LYS A 13 -17.62 16.72 9.10
N LYS A 14 -18.57 17.54 8.69
CA LYS A 14 -19.98 17.41 9.08
C LYS A 14 -20.59 16.10 8.59
N SER A 15 -20.36 15.76 7.32
CA SER A 15 -20.82 14.51 6.70
C SER A 15 -20.23 13.27 7.38
N LEU A 16 -18.94 13.32 7.73
CA LEU A 16 -18.26 12.26 8.48
C LEU A 16 -18.89 12.04 9.86
N ARG A 17 -19.16 13.12 10.60
CA ARG A 17 -19.82 13.05 11.92
C ARG A 17 -21.23 12.46 11.83
N LEU A 18 -22.00 12.80 10.79
CA LEU A 18 -23.34 12.25 10.56
C LEU A 18 -23.30 10.76 10.16
N SER A 19 -22.17 10.29 9.64
CA SER A 19 -21.95 8.89 9.21
C SER A 19 -21.20 8.06 10.25
N MET A 20 -21.02 8.56 11.49
CA MET A 20 -20.25 7.87 12.54
C MET A 20 -20.84 6.50 12.88
N ASN A 21 -19.95 5.52 13.04
CA ASN A 21 -20.27 4.18 13.51
C ASN A 21 -19.32 3.76 14.64
N GLY A 22 -19.79 3.90 15.87
CA GLY A 22 -18.98 3.59 17.07
C GLY A 22 -18.60 2.12 17.18
N ILE A 23 -19.42 1.19 16.66
CA ILE A 23 -19.13 -0.25 16.67
C ILE A 23 -17.95 -0.53 15.74
N VAL A 24 -17.97 0.02 14.53
CA VAL A 24 -16.89 -0.12 13.55
C VAL A 24 -15.60 0.52 14.07
N SER A 25 -15.67 1.74 14.64
CA SER A 25 -14.52 2.41 15.23
C SER A 25 -13.91 1.59 16.38
N ALA A 26 -14.74 1.03 17.27
CA ALA A 26 -14.27 0.17 18.35
C ALA A 26 -13.63 -1.13 17.83
N HIS A 27 -14.18 -1.72 16.77
CA HIS A 27 -13.59 -2.90 16.12
C HIS A 27 -12.23 -2.59 15.51
N GLN A 28 -12.10 -1.51 14.75
CA GLN A 28 -10.86 -1.05 14.15
C GLN A 28 -9.76 -0.81 15.21
N ARG A 29 -10.10 -0.19 16.33
CA ARG A 29 -9.16 -0.01 17.46
C ARG A 29 -8.67 -1.35 18.03
N ARG A 30 -9.55 -2.34 18.18
CA ARG A 30 -9.16 -3.68 18.63
C ARG A 30 -8.21 -4.38 17.65
N GLN A 31 -8.28 -4.02 16.37
CA GLN A 31 -7.35 -4.49 15.34
C GLN A 31 -6.05 -3.67 15.25
N GLY A 32 -5.82 -2.74 16.18
CA GLY A 32 -4.59 -1.95 16.25
C GLY A 32 -4.63 -0.62 15.50
N LEU A 33 -5.74 -0.26 14.86
CA LEU A 33 -5.88 1.03 14.17
C LEU A 33 -6.22 2.15 15.18
N ASN A 34 -5.21 2.55 15.95
CA ASN A 34 -5.34 3.49 17.07
C ASN A 34 -5.21 4.96 16.62
N TYR A 35 -5.87 5.34 15.54
CA TYR A 35 -5.94 6.74 15.13
C TYR A 35 -6.45 7.64 16.26
N LYS A 36 -5.93 8.85 16.38
CA LYS A 36 -6.34 9.83 17.39
C LYS A 36 -7.85 10.08 17.32
N ILE A 37 -8.37 10.27 16.12
CA ILE A 37 -9.81 10.39 15.84
C ILE A 37 -10.16 9.39 14.72
N ASN A 38 -11.21 8.60 15.00
CA ASN A 38 -11.74 7.61 14.08
C ASN A 38 -13.27 7.58 14.25
N PHE A 39 -13.99 7.98 13.22
CA PHE A 39 -15.45 8.00 13.19
C PHE A 39 -16.05 6.62 12.85
N GLY A 40 -15.25 5.66 12.38
CA GLY A 40 -15.72 4.34 11.97
C GLY A 40 -16.50 4.35 10.66
N VAL A 41 -16.28 5.34 9.80
CA VAL A 41 -16.92 5.36 8.48
C VAL A 41 -16.22 4.36 7.57
N GLU A 42 -17.01 3.46 6.96
CA GLU A 42 -16.49 2.40 6.11
C GLU A 42 -16.02 2.94 4.75
N ILE A 43 -15.06 2.23 4.13
CA ILE A 43 -14.42 2.64 2.85
C ILE A 43 -15.44 2.90 1.72
N PRO A 44 -16.48 2.07 1.49
CA PRO A 44 -17.47 2.35 0.45
C PRO A 44 -18.15 3.72 0.65
N ARG A 45 -18.47 4.06 1.89
CA ARG A 45 -19.10 5.35 2.23
C ARG A 45 -18.14 6.52 2.06
N LEU A 46 -16.86 6.34 2.36
CA LEU A 46 -15.81 7.35 2.10
C LEU A 46 -15.63 7.61 0.60
N LYS A 47 -15.64 6.55 -0.21
CA LYS A 47 -15.58 6.69 -1.68
C LYS A 47 -16.81 7.39 -2.24
N GLU A 48 -17.99 7.09 -1.73
CA GLU A 48 -19.24 7.78 -2.09
C GLU A 48 -19.16 9.26 -1.70
N LEU A 49 -18.64 9.58 -0.50
CA LEU A 49 -18.46 10.97 -0.09
C LEU A 49 -17.44 11.69 -0.99
N ALA A 50 -16.31 11.05 -1.29
CA ALA A 50 -15.31 11.61 -2.19
C ALA A 50 -15.89 11.91 -3.59
N SER A 51 -16.73 11.01 -4.13
CA SER A 51 -17.33 11.20 -5.48
C SER A 51 -18.26 12.41 -5.60
N ARG A 52 -18.65 13.03 -4.50
CA ARG A 52 -19.46 14.26 -4.47
C ARG A 52 -18.63 15.54 -4.57
N HIS A 53 -17.33 15.42 -4.54
CA HIS A 53 -16.39 16.54 -4.59
C HIS A 53 -15.44 16.37 -5.77
N GLU A 54 -15.12 17.48 -6.42
CA GLU A 54 -14.06 17.52 -7.42
C GLU A 54 -12.70 17.25 -6.76
N LYS A 55 -11.85 16.50 -7.44
CA LYS A 55 -10.48 16.26 -7.01
C LYS A 55 -9.72 17.58 -6.97
N SER A 56 -8.93 17.78 -5.92
CA SER A 56 -8.15 19.01 -5.73
C SER A 56 -6.95 18.73 -4.83
N THR A 57 -5.78 19.05 -5.31
CA THR A 57 -4.52 18.96 -4.57
C THR A 57 -4.56 19.77 -3.28
N LEU A 58 -5.10 20.98 -3.31
CA LEU A 58 -5.21 21.84 -2.13
C LEU A 58 -6.16 21.24 -1.08
N LEU A 59 -7.32 20.71 -1.51
CA LEU A 59 -8.27 20.05 -0.61
C LEU A 59 -7.66 18.79 0.00
N ALA A 60 -7.04 17.94 -0.83
CA ALA A 60 -6.41 16.70 -0.40
C ALA A 60 -5.27 16.95 0.59
N GLN A 61 -4.36 17.87 0.28
CA GLN A 61 -3.26 18.24 1.19
C GLN A 61 -3.78 18.81 2.52
N SER A 62 -4.85 19.60 2.49
CA SER A 62 -5.46 20.15 3.70
C SER A 62 -6.12 19.05 4.56
N LEU A 63 -6.81 18.08 3.95
CA LEU A 63 -7.40 16.94 4.65
C LEU A 63 -6.30 16.01 5.22
N TRP A 64 -5.19 15.86 4.51
CA TRP A 64 -4.06 15.02 4.95
C TRP A 64 -3.43 15.51 6.27
N GLN A 65 -3.46 16.82 6.53
CA GLN A 65 -2.95 17.41 7.78
C GLN A 65 -3.83 17.11 9.01
N ASP A 66 -5.06 16.67 8.80
CA ASP A 66 -5.95 16.32 9.91
C ASP A 66 -5.59 14.95 10.52
N ASN A 67 -5.51 14.88 11.85
CA ASN A 67 -5.28 13.64 12.59
C ASN A 67 -6.57 12.81 12.75
N ILE A 68 -7.32 12.68 11.65
CA ILE A 68 -8.59 11.96 11.54
C ILE A 68 -8.42 10.90 10.46
N ARG A 69 -8.67 9.61 10.81
CA ARG A 69 -8.56 8.48 9.88
C ARG A 69 -9.26 8.75 8.55
N GLU A 70 -10.50 9.15 8.61
CA GLU A 70 -11.34 9.38 7.43
C GLU A 70 -10.83 10.55 6.58
N CYS A 71 -10.25 11.58 7.18
CA CYS A 71 -9.66 12.69 6.45
C CYS A 71 -8.40 12.25 5.69
N LYS A 72 -7.54 11.40 6.29
CA LYS A 72 -6.38 10.80 5.60
C LYS A 72 -6.82 9.98 4.38
N LEU A 73 -7.84 9.14 4.54
CA LEU A 73 -8.37 8.32 3.44
C LEU A 73 -9.04 9.17 2.34
N LEU A 74 -9.82 10.18 2.72
CA LEU A 74 -10.42 11.10 1.76
C LEU A 74 -9.37 11.93 1.02
N ALA A 75 -8.28 12.34 1.68
CA ALA A 75 -7.16 13.01 1.05
C ALA A 75 -6.60 12.17 -0.12
N ILE A 76 -6.42 10.87 0.10
CA ILE A 76 -5.97 9.93 -0.95
C ILE A 76 -6.97 9.85 -2.11
N PHE A 77 -8.27 9.77 -1.82
CA PHE A 77 -9.29 9.63 -2.86
C PHE A 77 -9.55 10.93 -3.65
N LEU A 78 -9.30 12.08 -3.03
CA LEU A 78 -9.52 13.41 -3.61
C LEU A 78 -8.29 14.03 -4.26
N TYR A 79 -7.11 13.40 -4.13
CA TYR A 79 -5.92 13.87 -4.81
C TYR A 79 -6.01 13.57 -6.32
N PRO A 80 -5.78 14.53 -7.24
CA PRO A 80 -5.63 14.27 -8.67
C PRO A 80 -4.36 13.42 -8.89
N ALA A 81 -4.50 12.22 -9.45
CA ALA A 81 -3.37 11.32 -9.61
C ALA A 81 -2.27 11.87 -10.55
N GLU A 82 -2.68 12.66 -11.53
CA GLU A 82 -1.82 13.36 -12.50
C GLU A 82 -0.96 14.47 -11.88
N GLU A 83 -1.38 15.01 -10.72
CA GLU A 83 -0.64 16.04 -9.97
C GLU A 83 0.18 15.46 -8.83
N PHE A 84 0.09 14.12 -8.61
CA PHE A 84 0.77 13.47 -7.49
C PHE A 84 2.25 13.20 -7.84
N ASP A 85 3.14 13.92 -7.18
CA ASP A 85 4.57 13.89 -7.44
C ASP A 85 5.36 13.01 -6.45
N PRO A 86 6.61 12.58 -6.81
CA PRO A 86 7.42 11.73 -5.95
C PRO A 86 7.77 12.35 -4.58
N ALA A 87 7.91 13.67 -4.48
CA ALA A 87 8.25 14.33 -3.20
C ALA A 87 7.05 14.28 -2.25
N THR A 88 5.84 14.51 -2.77
CA THR A 88 4.59 14.34 -2.01
C THR A 88 4.39 12.89 -1.60
N ALA A 89 4.73 11.93 -2.49
CA ALA A 89 4.65 10.51 -2.20
C ALA A 89 5.53 10.12 -1.00
N GLU A 90 6.80 10.47 -1.02
CA GLU A 90 7.73 10.16 0.08
C GLU A 90 7.31 10.83 1.39
N LYS A 91 6.86 12.08 1.33
CA LYS A 91 6.32 12.77 2.50
C LYS A 91 5.11 12.02 3.09
N TRP A 92 4.16 11.62 2.25
CA TRP A 92 2.96 10.94 2.72
C TRP A 92 3.26 9.53 3.24
N ILE A 93 4.20 8.80 2.63
CA ILE A 93 4.69 7.51 3.16
C ILE A 93 5.27 7.70 4.57
N ALA A 94 6.14 8.69 4.75
CA ALA A 94 6.76 8.98 6.05
C ALA A 94 5.74 9.38 7.13
N GLU A 95 4.61 9.97 6.75
CA GLU A 95 3.53 10.39 7.62
C GLU A 95 2.43 9.32 7.82
N CYS A 96 2.54 8.14 7.17
CA CYS A 96 1.64 7.02 7.41
C CYS A 96 1.94 6.36 8.75
N GLU A 97 0.94 6.33 9.63
CA GLU A 97 1.03 5.65 10.93
C GLU A 97 0.52 4.19 10.87
N PHE A 98 -0.36 3.86 9.92
CA PHE A 98 -1.03 2.58 9.81
C PHE A 98 -1.00 2.02 8.39
N THR A 99 -0.90 0.70 8.29
CA THR A 99 -0.90 -0.03 7.01
C THR A 99 -2.18 0.19 6.21
N GLU A 100 -3.32 0.43 6.86
CA GLU A 100 -4.57 0.77 6.17
C GLU A 100 -4.42 2.00 5.27
N THR A 101 -3.86 3.09 5.81
CA THR A 101 -3.61 4.31 5.02
C THR A 101 -2.59 4.05 3.93
N ALA A 102 -1.51 3.31 4.25
CA ALA A 102 -0.47 2.93 3.30
C ALA A 102 -1.00 2.08 2.14
N ASP A 103 -1.92 1.14 2.39
CA ASP A 103 -2.56 0.33 1.34
C ASP A 103 -3.39 1.18 0.37
N HIS A 104 -4.19 2.08 0.91
CA HIS A 104 -4.97 2.98 0.07
C HIS A 104 -4.09 3.95 -0.71
N LEU A 105 -3.03 4.47 -0.10
CA LEU A 105 -2.04 5.33 -0.74
C LEU A 105 -1.34 4.58 -1.89
N SER A 106 -0.86 3.37 -1.62
CA SER A 106 -0.16 2.53 -2.60
C SER A 106 -1.02 2.22 -3.82
N ARG A 107 -2.27 1.84 -3.59
CA ARG A 107 -3.22 1.46 -4.66
C ARG A 107 -3.68 2.63 -5.49
N THR A 108 -3.93 3.77 -4.84
CA THR A 108 -4.64 4.90 -5.47
C THR A 108 -3.67 5.89 -6.11
N LEU A 109 -2.52 6.15 -5.48
CA LEU A 109 -1.61 7.21 -5.89
C LEU A 109 -0.19 6.70 -6.20
N LEU A 110 0.45 5.89 -5.32
CA LEU A 110 1.84 5.48 -5.56
C LEU A 110 1.98 4.65 -6.85
N ALA A 111 1.02 3.76 -7.12
CA ALA A 111 1.02 2.94 -8.34
C ALA A 111 0.70 3.73 -9.63
N THR A 112 0.43 5.04 -9.56
CA THR A 112 0.21 5.91 -10.71
C THR A 112 1.40 6.80 -11.04
N LEU A 113 2.43 6.81 -10.21
CA LEU A 113 3.65 7.58 -10.47
C LEU A 113 4.33 7.10 -11.77
N PRO A 114 4.93 7.99 -12.56
CA PRO A 114 5.56 7.64 -13.84
C PRO A 114 6.64 6.55 -13.72
N GLU A 115 7.44 6.58 -12.65
CA GLU A 115 8.48 5.60 -12.36
C GLU A 115 8.12 4.71 -11.15
N ALA A 116 6.84 4.37 -11.00
CA ALA A 116 6.34 3.58 -9.87
C ALA A 116 7.13 2.28 -9.61
N PRO A 117 7.50 1.45 -10.61
CA PRO A 117 8.30 0.25 -10.36
C PRO A 117 9.64 0.57 -9.69
N LYS A 118 10.40 1.51 -10.24
CA LYS A 118 11.71 1.91 -9.74
C LYS A 118 11.64 2.54 -8.34
N ALA A 119 10.66 3.42 -8.12
CA ALA A 119 10.43 4.02 -6.82
C ALA A 119 10.07 2.97 -5.76
N SER A 120 9.19 2.03 -6.11
CA SER A 120 8.75 0.95 -5.22
C SER A 120 9.90 0.00 -4.84
N LEU A 121 10.80 -0.31 -5.76
CA LEU A 121 11.99 -1.13 -5.49
C LEU A 121 12.95 -0.41 -4.53
N ARG A 122 13.14 0.90 -4.69
CA ARG A 122 13.93 1.70 -3.76
C ARG A 122 13.29 1.70 -2.37
N TRP A 123 11.99 1.93 -2.27
CA TRP A 123 11.26 1.89 -0.99
C TRP A 123 11.30 0.50 -0.35
N ALA A 124 11.23 -0.59 -1.11
CA ALA A 124 11.30 -1.96 -0.60
C ALA A 124 12.62 -2.29 0.10
N THR A 125 13.66 -1.50 -0.10
CA THR A 125 14.99 -1.64 0.53
C THR A 125 15.31 -0.52 1.53
N ASP A 126 14.37 0.36 1.82
CA ASP A 126 14.54 1.49 2.73
C ASP A 126 14.72 1.03 4.19
N GLU A 127 15.41 1.80 5.01
CA GLU A 127 15.57 1.54 6.44
C GLU A 127 14.24 1.71 7.20
N ASN A 128 13.38 2.59 6.73
CA ASN A 128 12.06 2.84 7.32
C ASN A 128 11.07 1.75 6.93
N GLU A 129 10.44 1.14 7.94
CA GLU A 129 9.49 0.05 7.80
C GLU A 129 8.26 0.40 6.94
N MET A 130 7.73 1.62 7.06
CA MET A 130 6.57 2.04 6.29
C MET A 130 6.90 2.22 4.80
N PHE A 131 8.12 2.67 4.48
CA PHE A 131 8.60 2.71 3.10
C PHE A 131 8.69 1.31 2.51
N ARG A 132 9.28 0.33 3.24
CA ARG A 132 9.32 -1.07 2.78
C ARG A 132 7.92 -1.63 2.54
N TYR A 133 7.02 -1.40 3.48
CA TYR A 133 5.62 -1.81 3.33
C TYR A 133 4.97 -1.22 2.07
N CYS A 134 5.06 0.10 1.88
CA CYS A 134 4.53 0.79 0.69
C CYS A 134 5.18 0.30 -0.60
N GLY A 135 6.48 0.02 -0.59
CA GLY A 135 7.21 -0.54 -1.73
C GLY A 135 6.56 -1.84 -2.22
N TYR A 136 6.39 -2.83 -1.34
CA TYR A 136 5.77 -4.10 -1.69
C TYR A 136 4.27 -3.98 -2.00
N SER A 137 3.53 -3.17 -1.25
CA SER A 137 2.12 -2.93 -1.52
C SER A 137 1.92 -2.28 -2.90
N THR A 138 2.78 -1.35 -3.29
CA THR A 138 2.74 -0.73 -4.62
C THR A 138 3.11 -1.72 -5.71
N LEU A 139 4.18 -2.51 -5.55
CA LEU A 139 4.57 -3.57 -6.49
C LEU A 139 3.43 -4.57 -6.69
N SER A 140 2.77 -5.02 -5.62
CA SER A 140 1.60 -5.89 -5.71
C SER A 140 0.49 -5.31 -6.60
N ASN A 141 0.20 -4.01 -6.46
CA ASN A 141 -0.79 -3.32 -7.29
C ASN A 141 -0.34 -3.19 -8.76
N LEU A 142 0.95 -2.96 -9.00
CA LEU A 142 1.54 -2.90 -10.34
C LEU A 142 1.46 -4.25 -11.03
N PHE A 143 1.84 -5.35 -10.36
CA PHE A 143 1.76 -6.71 -10.90
C PHE A 143 0.31 -7.16 -11.15
N THR A 144 -0.62 -6.77 -10.29
CA THR A 144 -2.06 -6.98 -10.56
C THR A 144 -2.52 -6.32 -11.87
N LYS A 145 -1.87 -5.21 -12.26
CA LYS A 145 -2.11 -4.51 -13.54
C LYS A 145 -1.20 -5.01 -14.67
N LYS A 146 -0.47 -6.11 -14.46
CA LYS A 146 0.45 -6.72 -15.43
C LYS A 146 1.62 -5.82 -15.82
N ALA A 147 2.07 -4.96 -14.91
CA ALA A 147 3.29 -4.18 -15.13
C ALA A 147 4.51 -5.10 -15.14
N ALA A 148 5.34 -4.99 -16.18
CA ALA A 148 6.58 -5.73 -16.29
C ALA A 148 7.73 -4.99 -15.60
N LEU A 149 8.70 -5.75 -15.08
CA LEU A 149 10.00 -5.25 -14.65
C LEU A 149 11.05 -5.51 -15.73
N SER A 150 12.00 -4.62 -15.88
CA SER A 150 13.23 -4.90 -16.61
C SER A 150 14.07 -5.96 -15.89
N ALA A 151 15.04 -6.57 -16.57
CA ALA A 151 15.90 -7.61 -15.97
C ALA A 151 16.64 -7.10 -14.72
N ASP A 152 17.10 -5.85 -14.72
CA ASP A 152 17.79 -5.25 -13.57
C ASP A 152 16.83 -4.98 -12.41
N GLU A 153 15.61 -4.51 -12.70
CA GLU A 153 14.57 -4.31 -11.70
C GLU A 153 14.10 -5.63 -11.08
N GLU A 154 13.97 -6.68 -11.88
CA GLU A 154 13.62 -8.02 -11.39
C GLU A 154 14.69 -8.56 -10.44
N LYS A 155 15.97 -8.42 -10.80
CA LYS A 155 17.09 -8.78 -9.92
C LYS A 155 17.07 -8.00 -8.60
N ALA A 156 16.81 -6.70 -8.67
CA ALA A 156 16.68 -5.85 -7.48
C ALA A 156 15.48 -6.31 -6.62
N TYR A 157 14.35 -6.64 -7.26
CA TYR A 157 13.16 -7.16 -6.59
C TYR A 157 13.44 -8.44 -5.80
N PHE A 158 14.06 -9.45 -6.42
CA PHE A 158 14.40 -10.70 -5.72
C PHE A 158 15.42 -10.49 -4.61
N THR A 159 16.36 -9.57 -4.78
CA THR A 159 17.30 -9.20 -3.72
C THR A 159 16.57 -8.60 -2.50
N ALA A 160 15.64 -7.68 -2.74
CA ALA A 160 14.81 -7.07 -1.69
C ALA A 160 13.92 -8.12 -1.00
N LEU A 161 13.27 -8.99 -1.77
CA LEU A 161 12.45 -10.09 -1.24
C LEU A 161 13.26 -11.02 -0.33
N LYS A 162 14.45 -11.45 -0.76
CA LYS A 162 15.32 -12.31 0.03
C LYS A 162 15.67 -11.66 1.36
N ASN A 163 16.04 -10.39 1.36
CA ASN A 163 16.35 -9.67 2.60
C ASN A 163 15.11 -9.59 3.53
N THR A 164 13.93 -9.35 2.98
CA THR A 164 12.70 -9.17 3.77
C THR A 164 12.12 -10.50 4.30
N LEU A 165 12.13 -11.56 3.49
CA LEU A 165 11.45 -12.81 3.80
C LEU A 165 12.38 -13.86 4.41
N TYR A 166 13.66 -13.83 4.08
CA TYR A 166 14.62 -14.87 4.48
C TYR A 166 15.56 -14.44 5.61
N THR A 167 15.86 -13.14 5.75
CA THR A 167 16.75 -12.65 6.80
C THR A 167 15.96 -12.35 8.07
N PRO A 168 16.20 -13.09 9.18
CA PRO A 168 15.45 -12.90 10.42
C PRO A 168 15.61 -11.48 11.00
N GLY A 169 14.52 -10.92 11.51
CA GLY A 169 14.52 -9.64 12.22
C GLY A 169 14.64 -8.38 11.36
N THR A 170 14.68 -8.50 10.04
CA THR A 170 14.81 -7.35 9.13
C THR A 170 13.51 -6.60 8.89
N SER A 171 12.36 -7.27 9.03
CA SER A 171 11.06 -6.69 8.70
C SER A 171 9.94 -7.19 9.60
N SER A 172 8.94 -6.35 9.81
CA SER A 172 7.72 -6.69 10.54
C SER A 172 6.85 -7.72 9.81
N LYS A 173 5.93 -8.35 10.52
CA LYS A 173 4.94 -9.27 9.91
C LYS A 173 4.09 -8.61 8.81
N PRO A 174 3.55 -7.39 8.99
CA PRO A 174 2.85 -6.70 7.91
C PRO A 174 3.69 -6.56 6.64
N THR A 175 4.95 -6.15 6.75
CA THR A 175 5.84 -6.01 5.59
C THR A 175 6.18 -7.34 4.94
N GLN A 176 6.44 -8.39 5.73
CA GLN A 176 6.63 -9.75 5.21
C GLN A 176 5.39 -10.24 4.45
N ASN A 177 4.19 -9.97 4.96
CA ASN A 177 2.94 -10.31 4.26
C ASN A 177 2.79 -9.51 2.96
N ALA A 178 3.08 -8.21 2.96
CA ALA A 178 3.04 -7.39 1.74
C ALA A 178 4.03 -7.90 0.68
N ALA A 179 5.25 -8.27 1.10
CA ALA A 179 6.27 -8.88 0.25
C ALA A 179 5.79 -10.22 -0.34
N THR A 180 5.19 -11.08 0.48
CA THR A 180 4.63 -12.37 0.04
C THR A 180 3.50 -12.16 -0.97
N ILE A 181 2.58 -11.23 -0.71
CA ILE A 181 1.49 -10.91 -1.64
C ILE A 181 2.05 -10.38 -2.96
N SER A 182 3.07 -9.51 -2.91
CA SER A 182 3.70 -9.00 -4.13
C SER A 182 4.34 -10.12 -4.96
N LEU A 183 4.98 -11.09 -4.29
CA LEU A 183 5.58 -12.25 -4.94
C LEU A 183 4.53 -13.14 -5.61
N ILE A 184 3.42 -13.43 -4.93
CA ILE A 184 2.30 -14.17 -5.50
C ILE A 184 1.77 -13.45 -6.75
N LYS A 185 1.56 -12.12 -6.68
CA LYS A 185 1.08 -11.34 -7.82
C LYS A 185 2.08 -11.28 -8.98
N PHE A 186 3.37 -11.28 -8.69
CA PHE A 186 4.42 -11.37 -9.69
C PHE A 186 4.45 -12.73 -10.37
N ALA A 187 4.31 -13.83 -9.63
CA ALA A 187 4.25 -15.19 -10.13
C ALA A 187 2.97 -15.49 -10.94
N ASP A 188 1.88 -14.80 -10.66
CA ASP A 188 0.54 -15.05 -11.21
C ASP A 188 0.34 -14.55 -12.67
N ASP A 189 1.41 -14.08 -13.32
CA ASP A 189 1.35 -13.56 -14.68
C ASP A 189 1.19 -14.68 -15.72
N ASN A 190 2.08 -15.67 -15.67
CA ASN A 190 2.06 -16.87 -16.53
C ASN A 190 2.91 -18.00 -15.93
N ASN A 191 2.79 -19.21 -16.49
CA ASN A 191 3.51 -20.39 -16.01
C ASN A 191 5.04 -20.25 -16.08
N GLU A 192 5.57 -19.56 -17.08
CA GLU A 192 7.01 -19.34 -17.22
C GLU A 192 7.52 -18.43 -16.09
N GLN A 193 6.81 -17.35 -15.82
CA GLN A 193 7.14 -16.44 -14.70
C GLN A 193 7.06 -17.16 -13.36
N ARG A 194 6.06 -18.00 -13.17
CA ARG A 194 5.90 -18.83 -11.96
C ARG A 194 7.06 -19.80 -11.77
N ALA A 195 7.48 -20.49 -12.82
CA ALA A 195 8.62 -21.38 -12.78
C ALA A 195 9.93 -20.65 -12.43
N ARG A 196 10.17 -19.48 -13.03
CA ARG A 196 11.33 -18.63 -12.72
C ARG A 196 11.35 -18.18 -11.26
N VAL A 197 10.22 -17.75 -10.72
CA VAL A 197 10.06 -17.38 -9.30
C VAL A 197 10.44 -18.56 -8.40
N CYS A 198 9.94 -19.76 -8.71
CA CYS A 198 10.22 -20.95 -7.93
C CYS A 198 11.71 -21.35 -7.97
N GLU A 199 12.36 -21.25 -9.13
CA GLU A 199 13.81 -21.50 -9.29
C GLU A 199 14.64 -20.49 -8.47
N GLU A 200 14.29 -19.21 -8.54
CA GLU A 200 14.98 -18.16 -7.79
C GLU A 200 14.90 -18.42 -6.29
N ILE A 201 13.68 -18.67 -5.76
CA ILE A 201 13.48 -18.90 -4.32
C ILE A 201 14.17 -20.20 -3.86
N LYS A 202 14.16 -21.28 -4.65
CA LYS A 202 14.90 -22.51 -4.33
C LYS A 202 16.40 -22.25 -4.22
N SER A 203 16.95 -21.32 -5.01
CA SER A 203 18.36 -20.91 -4.93
C SER A 203 18.75 -20.33 -3.57
N TRP A 204 17.78 -19.82 -2.79
CA TRP A 204 18.02 -19.23 -1.47
C TRP A 204 18.29 -20.28 -0.38
N LYS A 205 18.14 -21.57 -0.67
CA LYS A 205 18.36 -22.70 0.27
C LYS A 205 17.51 -22.56 1.55
N ILE A 206 16.24 -22.25 1.37
CA ILE A 206 15.28 -22.11 2.46
C ILE A 206 15.06 -23.44 3.18
N GLU A 207 14.78 -23.35 4.49
CA GLU A 207 14.51 -24.55 5.29
C GLU A 207 13.20 -25.22 4.85
N SER A 208 13.22 -26.55 4.74
CA SER A 208 12.03 -27.35 4.44
C SER A 208 10.95 -27.12 5.51
N GLY A 209 9.70 -26.95 5.08
CA GLY A 209 8.56 -26.71 5.97
C GLY A 209 8.43 -25.27 6.47
N SER A 210 9.31 -24.34 6.06
CA SER A 210 9.13 -22.92 6.31
C SER A 210 7.92 -22.36 5.51
N ALA A 211 7.36 -21.24 5.95
CA ALA A 211 6.25 -20.60 5.24
C ALA A 211 6.60 -20.26 3.78
N LEU A 212 7.84 -19.86 3.52
CA LEU A 212 8.31 -19.55 2.17
C LEU A 212 8.49 -20.82 1.33
N HIS A 213 8.96 -21.95 1.94
CA HIS A 213 9.03 -23.24 1.27
C HIS A 213 7.64 -23.73 0.84
N ASN A 214 6.67 -23.70 1.76
CA ASN A 214 5.28 -24.11 1.48
C ASN A 214 4.64 -23.23 0.39
N LEU A 215 4.95 -21.92 0.37
CA LEU A 215 4.50 -21.03 -0.69
C LEU A 215 5.02 -21.47 -2.06
N VAL A 216 6.31 -21.83 -2.16
CA VAL A 216 6.92 -22.30 -3.42
C VAL A 216 6.30 -23.63 -3.88
N GLU A 217 6.05 -24.55 -2.96
CA GLU A 217 5.39 -25.82 -3.30
C GLU A 217 3.98 -25.59 -3.84
N ASN A 218 3.17 -24.74 -3.16
CA ASN A 218 1.84 -24.39 -3.65
C ASN A 218 1.88 -23.75 -5.05
N LEU A 219 2.82 -22.83 -5.30
CA LEU A 219 2.97 -22.21 -6.62
C LEU A 219 3.37 -23.23 -7.71
N LEU A 220 4.10 -24.30 -7.36
CA LEU A 220 4.47 -25.36 -8.29
C LEU A 220 3.33 -26.34 -8.55
N GLU A 221 2.49 -26.65 -7.55
CA GLU A 221 1.32 -27.53 -7.73
C GLU A 221 0.30 -26.94 -8.70
N GLU A 222 0.17 -25.62 -8.74
CA GLU A 222 -0.72 -24.92 -9.69
C GLU A 222 -0.19 -24.89 -11.15
N VAL A 223 1.08 -25.30 -11.38
CA VAL A 223 1.69 -25.38 -12.73
C VAL A 223 1.44 -26.73 -13.41
N ASN A 224 1.17 -27.79 -12.64
CA ASN A 224 0.94 -29.16 -13.10
C ASN A 224 -0.55 -29.43 -13.28
#